data_31f37fdc62e36a6f1d46021ecf668948
#
_entry.id   31f37fdc62e36a6f1d46021ecf668948
#
_cell.length_a   1.000
_cell.length_b   1.000
_cell.length_c   1.000
_cell.angle_alpha   90.00
_cell.angle_beta   90.00
_cell.angle_gamma   90.00
#
_symmetry.space_group_name_H-M   'P 1'
#
loop_
_entity.id
_entity.type
_entity.pdbx_description
1 polymer ?
#
loop_
_entity_poly.entity_id
_entity_poly.type
_entity_poly.pdbx_seq_one_letter_code
_entity_poly.pdbx_strand_id
1 'polypeptide(L)'
;QLHYTRNAPHAVVNEARERIPKSGRGQFRSFANAILSRFLRERDKLAASCKKDDVAKHNWPLWWVAYLKNHYPKHWHNITTALQSHPPMTLRVNRRHGNAESYLEKLAAEGIPARALDEYAVMLEEAVPVSRLPGFSDGLVSVQDFGAQRAAYLLNPKDGERILDACAAPGGKTGHILE
;
A
#
# COMPACT_ATOMS: atom_id res chain seq x y z
N GLN A 1 9.41 -11.04 5.10
CA GLN A 1 10.30 -9.92 5.47
C GLN A 1 11.70 -10.10 4.86
N LEU A 2 12.43 -11.18 5.13
CA LEU A 2 13.82 -11.39 4.68
C LEU A 2 14.03 -11.27 3.16
N HIS A 3 13.00 -11.45 2.35
CA HIS A 3 13.10 -11.40 0.89
C HIS A 3 12.51 -10.12 0.28
N TYR A 4 11.44 -9.58 0.85
CA TYR A 4 10.64 -8.53 0.24
C TYR A 4 10.68 -7.19 0.97
N THR A 5 11.34 -7.10 2.14
CA THR A 5 11.45 -5.83 2.89
C THR A 5 12.87 -5.30 2.92
N ARG A 6 13.00 -4.01 3.18
CA ARG A 6 14.31 -3.33 3.37
C ARG A 6 14.87 -3.52 4.79
N ASN A 7 14.22 -4.32 5.63
CA ASN A 7 14.68 -4.57 7.00
C ASN A 7 16.01 -5.30 7.01
N ALA A 8 16.89 -4.89 7.91
CA ALA A 8 18.19 -5.56 8.08
C ALA A 8 17.99 -7.05 8.45
N PRO A 9 18.60 -8.01 7.72
CA PRO A 9 18.33 -9.44 7.92
C PRO A 9 18.57 -9.90 9.36
N HIS A 10 19.60 -9.38 10.03
CA HIS A 10 19.90 -9.72 11.42
C HIS A 10 18.81 -9.26 12.38
N ALA A 11 18.21 -8.09 12.13
CA ALA A 11 17.12 -7.58 12.97
C ALA A 11 15.87 -8.47 12.85
N VAL A 12 15.51 -8.89 11.63
CA VAL A 12 14.38 -9.81 11.38
C VAL A 12 14.59 -11.16 12.08
N VAL A 13 15.79 -11.72 12.01
CA VAL A 13 16.13 -12.99 12.68
C VAL A 13 16.08 -12.85 14.20
N ASN A 14 16.63 -11.76 14.74
CA ASN A 14 16.61 -11.52 16.18
C ASN A 14 15.19 -11.31 16.71
N GLU A 15 14.38 -10.54 16.04
CA GLU A 15 12.99 -10.34 16.44
C GLU A 15 12.18 -11.65 16.40
N ALA A 16 12.39 -12.50 15.40
CA ALA A 16 11.77 -13.82 15.35
C ALA A 16 12.20 -14.69 16.54
N ARG A 17 13.50 -14.66 16.90
CA ARG A 17 14.05 -15.38 18.07
C ARG A 17 13.47 -14.92 19.40
N GLU A 18 13.15 -13.64 19.54
CA GLU A 18 12.56 -13.08 20.75
C GLU A 18 11.05 -13.31 20.86
N ARG A 19 10.34 -13.32 19.74
CA ARG A 19 8.89 -13.51 19.71
C ARG A 19 8.45 -14.97 19.93
N ILE A 20 9.23 -15.95 19.45
CA ILE A 20 8.88 -17.36 19.56
C ILE A 20 8.69 -17.81 21.02
N PRO A 21 9.59 -17.51 21.97
CA PRO A 21 9.35 -17.84 23.37
C PRO A 21 8.09 -17.17 23.95
N LYS A 22 7.86 -15.89 23.60
CA LYS A 22 6.68 -15.13 24.08
C LYS A 22 5.34 -15.70 23.60
N SER A 23 5.34 -16.48 22.51
CA SER A 23 4.14 -17.18 22.01
C SER A 23 3.88 -18.54 22.69
N GLY A 24 4.61 -18.90 23.74
CA GLY A 24 4.53 -20.21 24.39
C GLY A 24 5.20 -21.36 23.64
N ARG A 25 5.92 -21.06 22.55
CA ARG A 25 6.56 -22.07 21.68
C ARG A 25 8.09 -21.99 21.73
N GLY A 26 8.65 -21.75 22.91
CA GLY A 26 10.10 -21.56 23.12
C GLY A 26 10.98 -22.71 22.62
N GLN A 27 10.48 -23.96 22.65
CA GLN A 27 11.18 -25.12 22.12
C GLN A 27 11.54 -25.03 20.63
N PHE A 28 10.82 -24.22 19.84
CA PHE A 28 11.11 -24.04 18.42
C PHE A 28 12.12 -22.93 18.11
N ARG A 29 12.67 -22.27 19.13
CA ARG A 29 13.59 -21.13 18.93
C ARG A 29 14.86 -21.50 18.12
N SER A 30 15.50 -22.62 18.48
CA SER A 30 16.71 -23.10 17.79
C SER A 30 16.40 -23.54 16.36
N PHE A 31 15.27 -24.26 16.18
CA PHE A 31 14.82 -24.70 14.87
C PHE A 31 14.51 -23.52 13.94
N ALA A 32 13.78 -22.53 14.40
CA ALA A 32 13.47 -21.33 13.62
C ALA A 32 14.75 -20.55 13.26
N ASN A 33 15.69 -20.43 14.22
CA ASN A 33 16.98 -19.78 13.93
C ASN A 33 17.76 -20.55 12.86
N ALA A 34 17.79 -21.87 12.90
CA ALA A 34 18.46 -22.69 11.88
C ALA A 34 17.84 -22.49 10.49
N ILE A 35 16.50 -22.51 10.39
CA ILE A 35 15.76 -22.27 9.14
C ILE A 35 16.05 -20.87 8.58
N LEU A 36 15.94 -19.83 9.40
CA LEU A 36 16.14 -18.44 8.96
C LEU A 36 17.61 -18.21 8.55
N SER A 37 18.57 -18.76 9.29
CA SER A 37 19.98 -18.67 8.96
C SER A 37 20.32 -19.44 7.67
N ARG A 38 19.72 -20.62 7.46
CA ARG A 38 19.85 -21.37 6.22
C ARG A 38 19.27 -20.59 5.03
N PHE A 39 18.09 -20.02 5.20
CA PHE A 39 17.48 -19.18 4.18
C PHE A 39 18.41 -18.04 3.73
N LEU A 40 19.03 -17.35 4.68
CA LEU A 40 19.96 -16.25 4.37
C LEU A 40 21.19 -16.72 3.58
N ARG A 41 21.74 -17.89 3.92
CA ARG A 41 22.90 -18.46 3.20
C ARG A 41 22.55 -18.96 1.79
N GLU A 42 21.33 -19.49 1.60
CA GLU A 42 20.92 -20.14 0.37
C GLU A 42 19.91 -19.28 -0.44
N ARG A 43 19.72 -18.00 -0.05
CA ARG A 43 18.67 -17.12 -0.58
C ARG A 43 18.63 -17.09 -2.11
N ASP A 44 19.77 -16.87 -2.75
CA ASP A 44 19.82 -16.71 -4.20
C ASP A 44 19.54 -18.05 -4.94
N LYS A 45 20.03 -19.15 -4.38
CA LYS A 45 19.75 -20.50 -4.89
C LYS A 45 18.27 -20.84 -4.78
N LEU A 46 17.65 -20.55 -3.64
CA LEU A 46 16.22 -20.76 -3.39
C LEU A 46 15.38 -19.87 -4.32
N ALA A 47 15.72 -18.58 -4.44
CA ALA A 47 15.06 -17.67 -5.34
C ALA A 47 15.15 -18.12 -6.81
N ALA A 48 16.31 -18.64 -7.25
CA ALA A 48 16.48 -19.17 -8.58
C ALA A 48 15.62 -20.43 -8.84
N SER A 49 15.47 -21.31 -7.84
CA SER A 49 14.59 -22.49 -7.96
C SER A 49 13.11 -22.11 -8.08
N CYS A 50 12.67 -21.08 -7.35
CA CYS A 50 11.30 -20.58 -7.42
C CYS A 50 10.94 -19.92 -8.77
N LYS A 51 11.92 -19.44 -9.54
CA LYS A 51 11.66 -18.80 -10.85
C LYS A 51 11.06 -19.76 -11.89
N LYS A 52 11.16 -21.07 -11.67
CA LYS A 52 10.60 -22.09 -12.56
C LYS A 52 9.12 -22.37 -12.32
N ASP A 53 8.58 -21.92 -11.21
CA ASP A 53 7.19 -22.09 -10.82
C ASP A 53 6.49 -20.73 -10.85
N ASP A 54 5.50 -20.57 -11.71
CA ASP A 54 4.75 -19.32 -11.85
C ASP A 54 4.03 -18.90 -10.57
N VAL A 55 3.56 -19.85 -9.75
CA VAL A 55 2.91 -19.57 -8.47
C VAL A 55 3.94 -18.97 -7.51
N ALA A 56 5.09 -19.60 -7.37
CA ALA A 56 6.17 -19.13 -6.49
C ALA A 56 6.78 -17.82 -7.00
N LYS A 57 6.98 -17.69 -8.31
CA LYS A 57 7.56 -16.51 -8.97
C LYS A 57 6.69 -15.26 -8.78
N HIS A 58 5.39 -15.41 -8.96
CA HIS A 58 4.44 -14.30 -8.90
C HIS A 58 3.73 -14.17 -7.55
N ASN A 59 3.92 -15.12 -6.63
CA ASN A 59 3.28 -15.16 -5.31
C ASN A 59 1.74 -15.05 -5.38
N TRP A 60 1.16 -15.69 -6.40
CA TRP A 60 -0.28 -15.75 -6.64
C TRP A 60 -0.78 -17.18 -6.69
N PRO A 61 -2.03 -17.48 -6.26
CA PRO A 61 -2.61 -18.80 -6.37
C PRO A 61 -2.67 -19.29 -7.82
N LEU A 62 -2.51 -20.60 -8.03
CA LEU A 62 -2.51 -21.21 -9.36
C LEU A 62 -3.76 -20.83 -10.19
N TRP A 63 -4.95 -20.85 -9.57
CA TRP A 63 -6.19 -20.49 -10.25
C TRP A 63 -6.18 -19.06 -10.79
N TRP A 64 -5.58 -18.12 -10.03
CA TRP A 64 -5.48 -16.72 -10.46
C TRP A 64 -4.49 -16.54 -11.60
N VAL A 65 -3.33 -17.20 -11.51
CA VAL A 65 -2.33 -17.21 -12.61
C VAL A 65 -2.94 -17.81 -13.87
N ALA A 66 -3.67 -18.94 -13.76
CA ALA A 66 -4.36 -19.56 -14.88
C ALA A 66 -5.44 -18.66 -15.48
N TYR A 67 -6.24 -18.00 -14.63
CA TYR A 67 -7.25 -17.04 -15.06
C TYR A 67 -6.64 -15.89 -15.87
N LEU A 68 -5.56 -15.28 -15.36
CA LEU A 68 -4.88 -14.17 -16.04
C LEU A 68 -4.26 -14.60 -17.36
N LYS A 69 -3.62 -15.76 -17.42
CA LYS A 69 -3.07 -16.30 -18.67
C LYS A 69 -4.14 -16.52 -19.74
N ASN A 70 -5.30 -16.98 -19.34
CA ASN A 70 -6.40 -17.26 -20.27
C ASN A 70 -7.08 -15.97 -20.76
N HIS A 71 -7.35 -15.01 -19.87
CA HIS A 71 -8.11 -13.81 -20.22
C HIS A 71 -7.23 -12.63 -20.69
N TYR A 72 -5.97 -12.61 -20.27
CA TYR A 72 -5.02 -11.54 -20.58
C TYR A 72 -3.66 -12.09 -21.05
N PRO A 73 -3.62 -12.95 -22.11
CA PRO A 73 -2.42 -13.70 -22.50
C PRO A 73 -1.20 -12.82 -22.78
N LYS A 74 -1.41 -11.60 -23.29
CA LYS A 74 -0.32 -10.66 -23.60
C LYS A 74 0.09 -9.79 -22.40
N HIS A 75 -0.74 -9.68 -21.36
CA HIS A 75 -0.58 -8.71 -20.28
C HIS A 75 -0.44 -9.33 -18.89
N TRP A 76 -0.67 -10.62 -18.73
CA TRP A 76 -0.71 -11.27 -17.42
C TRP A 76 0.56 -11.06 -16.58
N HIS A 77 1.75 -11.06 -17.21
CA HIS A 77 3.00 -10.75 -16.52
C HIS A 77 3.04 -9.34 -15.97
N ASN A 78 2.63 -8.35 -16.78
CA ASN A 78 2.59 -6.96 -16.34
C ASN A 78 1.57 -6.76 -15.23
N ILE A 79 0.41 -7.42 -15.32
CA ILE A 79 -0.62 -7.39 -14.28
C ILE A 79 -0.07 -7.96 -12.97
N THR A 80 0.53 -9.15 -13.00
CA THR A 80 1.08 -9.77 -11.79
C THR A 80 2.22 -8.96 -11.17
N THR A 81 3.05 -8.31 -11.99
CA THR A 81 4.13 -7.42 -11.53
C THR A 81 3.57 -6.15 -10.90
N ALA A 82 2.60 -5.51 -11.55
CA ALA A 82 1.95 -4.31 -11.03
C ALA A 82 1.25 -4.57 -9.69
N LEU A 83 0.59 -5.73 -9.54
CA LEU A 83 -0.06 -6.14 -8.29
C LEU A 83 0.92 -6.43 -7.14
N GLN A 84 2.21 -6.63 -7.43
CA GLN A 84 3.26 -6.80 -6.41
C GLN A 84 3.96 -5.50 -6.04
N SER A 85 3.74 -4.42 -6.80
CA SER A 85 4.29 -3.10 -6.48
C SER A 85 3.47 -2.40 -5.40
N HIS A 86 4.10 -1.44 -4.72
CA HIS A 86 3.34 -0.56 -3.83
C HIS A 86 2.31 0.23 -4.63
N PRO A 87 1.06 0.32 -4.16
CA PRO A 87 0.08 1.19 -4.80
C PRO A 87 0.53 2.65 -4.73
N PRO A 88 0.16 3.48 -5.73
CA PRO A 88 0.45 4.90 -5.66
C PRO A 88 -0.26 5.52 -4.44
N MET A 89 0.43 6.39 -3.71
CA MET A 89 -0.17 7.12 -2.60
C MET A 89 -0.85 8.37 -3.14
N THR A 90 -2.18 8.36 -3.10
CA THR A 90 -3.00 9.48 -3.54
C THR A 90 -3.65 10.16 -2.33
N LEU A 91 -3.61 11.49 -2.36
CA LEU A 91 -4.18 12.36 -1.34
C LEU A 91 -5.39 13.09 -1.93
N ARG A 92 -6.44 13.23 -1.14
CA ARG A 92 -7.53 14.18 -1.38
C ARG A 92 -7.28 15.41 -0.54
N VAL A 93 -7.20 16.56 -1.18
CA VAL A 93 -7.13 17.86 -0.50
C VAL A 93 -8.54 18.25 -0.06
N ASN A 94 -8.68 18.65 1.19
CA ASN A 94 -9.94 19.13 1.74
C ASN A 94 -10.26 20.50 1.11
N ARG A 95 -11.32 20.55 0.30
CA ARG A 95 -11.72 21.74 -0.45
C ARG A 95 -12.04 22.96 0.42
N ARG A 96 -12.31 22.75 1.70
CA ARG A 96 -12.53 23.82 2.68
C ARG A 96 -11.22 24.51 3.10
N HIS A 97 -10.07 23.91 2.82
CA HIS A 97 -8.76 24.40 3.24
C HIS A 97 -7.82 24.75 2.07
N GLY A 98 -8.20 24.44 0.84
CA GLY A 98 -7.39 24.73 -0.33
C GLY A 98 -7.66 23.79 -1.52
N ASN A 99 -6.72 23.72 -2.42
CA ASN A 99 -6.75 22.91 -3.63
C ASN A 99 -5.41 22.19 -3.85
N ALA A 100 -5.32 21.37 -4.90
CA ALA A 100 -4.13 20.61 -5.21
C ALA A 100 -2.89 21.50 -5.41
N GLU A 101 -3.03 22.64 -6.08
CA GLU A 101 -1.93 23.57 -6.37
C GLU A 101 -1.31 24.10 -5.08
N SER A 102 -2.14 24.66 -4.19
CA SER A 102 -1.68 25.18 -2.89
C SER A 102 -1.10 24.10 -1.97
N TYR A 103 -1.55 22.86 -2.13
CA TYR A 103 -1.01 21.73 -1.35
C TYR A 103 0.31 21.21 -1.93
N LEU A 104 0.49 21.25 -3.26
CA LEU A 104 1.77 20.93 -3.89
C LEU A 104 2.89 21.87 -3.44
N GLU A 105 2.61 23.15 -3.23
CA GLU A 105 3.58 24.10 -2.66
C GLU A 105 4.05 23.66 -1.25
N LYS A 106 3.10 23.20 -0.41
CA LYS A 106 3.43 22.69 0.93
C LYS A 106 4.27 21.43 0.89
N LEU A 107 3.95 20.49 -0.03
CA LEU A 107 4.72 19.27 -0.24
C LEU A 107 6.13 19.57 -0.77
N ALA A 108 6.25 20.53 -1.70
CA ALA A 108 7.54 20.95 -2.23
C ALA A 108 8.44 21.58 -1.15
N ALA A 109 7.88 22.36 -0.23
CA ALA A 109 8.61 22.92 0.91
C ALA A 109 9.18 21.84 1.84
N GLU A 110 8.49 20.69 1.96
CA GLU A 110 8.94 19.52 2.73
C GLU A 110 9.80 18.54 1.90
N GLY A 111 10.12 18.88 0.65
CA GLY A 111 10.89 18.02 -0.24
C GLY A 111 10.18 16.73 -0.63
N ILE A 112 8.84 16.73 -0.69
CA ILE A 112 8.01 15.56 -1.06
C ILE A 112 7.55 15.74 -2.52
N PRO A 113 8.12 15.00 -3.49
CA PRO A 113 7.73 15.09 -4.89
C PRO A 113 6.31 14.56 -5.11
N ALA A 114 5.49 15.35 -5.78
CA ALA A 114 4.10 15.01 -6.05
C ALA A 114 3.58 15.73 -7.31
N ARG A 115 2.43 15.29 -7.82
CA ARG A 115 1.73 15.93 -8.94
C ARG A 115 0.23 15.98 -8.71
N ALA A 116 -0.43 16.99 -9.26
CA ALA A 116 -1.88 17.03 -9.29
C ALA A 116 -2.44 15.96 -10.22
N LEU A 117 -3.57 15.38 -9.85
CA LEU A 117 -4.40 14.52 -10.70
C LEU A 117 -5.65 15.26 -11.17
N ASP A 118 -6.22 16.09 -10.30
CA ASP A 118 -7.28 17.06 -10.59
C ASP A 118 -7.19 18.24 -9.60
N GLU A 119 -8.24 19.04 -9.51
CA GLU A 119 -8.29 20.24 -8.67
C GLU A 119 -8.06 19.97 -7.17
N TYR A 120 -8.44 18.77 -6.68
CA TYR A 120 -8.36 18.40 -5.25
C TYR A 120 -7.60 17.09 -5.00
N ALA A 121 -7.07 16.46 -6.04
CA ALA A 121 -6.33 15.20 -5.90
C ALA A 121 -4.85 15.37 -6.23
N VAL A 122 -4.00 14.85 -5.35
CA VAL A 122 -2.55 14.85 -5.48
C VAL A 122 -2.03 13.43 -5.38
N MET A 123 -1.12 13.03 -6.26
CA MET A 123 -0.41 11.77 -6.20
C MET A 123 1.05 12.00 -5.84
N LEU A 124 1.53 11.34 -4.80
CA LEU A 124 2.94 11.34 -4.43
C LEU A 124 3.74 10.43 -5.38
N GLU A 125 4.97 10.81 -5.72
CA GLU A 125 5.88 9.93 -6.47
C GLU A 125 6.33 8.73 -5.64
N GLU A 126 6.56 8.95 -4.35
CA GLU A 126 6.84 7.88 -3.37
C GLU A 126 5.94 8.02 -2.15
N ALA A 127 5.45 6.88 -1.65
CA ALA A 127 4.65 6.88 -0.42
C ALA A 127 5.50 7.30 0.78
N VAL A 128 4.94 8.18 1.61
CA VAL A 128 5.54 8.64 2.86
C VAL A 128 4.63 8.33 4.05
N PRO A 129 5.17 8.22 5.28
CA PRO A 129 4.35 8.16 6.48
C PRO A 129 3.44 9.39 6.58
N VAL A 130 2.18 9.21 6.98
CA VAL A 130 1.20 10.30 7.09
C VAL A 130 1.65 11.41 8.05
N SER A 131 2.49 11.09 9.02
CA SER A 131 3.10 12.07 9.93
C SER A 131 4.04 13.06 9.25
N ARG A 132 4.49 12.77 8.02
CA ARG A 132 5.30 13.67 7.19
C ARG A 132 4.46 14.56 6.28
N LEU A 133 3.17 14.32 6.17
CA LEU A 133 2.29 15.11 5.31
C LEU A 133 1.91 16.42 6.01
N PRO A 134 2.20 17.60 5.42
CA PRO A 134 1.83 18.87 6.00
C PRO A 134 0.33 18.98 6.29
N GLY A 135 -0.04 19.29 7.52
CA GLY A 135 -1.43 19.51 7.94
C GLY A 135 -2.33 18.27 7.90
N PHE A 136 -1.77 17.04 7.85
CA PHE A 136 -2.57 15.81 7.87
C PHE A 136 -3.40 15.69 9.16
N SER A 137 -2.80 15.98 10.31
CA SER A 137 -3.50 16.00 11.63
C SER A 137 -4.57 17.08 11.72
N ASP A 138 -4.44 18.14 10.93
CA ASP A 138 -5.37 19.27 10.91
C ASP A 138 -6.49 19.08 9.86
N GLY A 139 -6.49 17.93 9.17
CA GLY A 139 -7.50 17.58 8.19
C GLY A 139 -7.39 18.32 6.85
N LEU A 140 -6.20 18.87 6.52
CA LEU A 140 -5.97 19.49 5.23
C LEU A 140 -6.05 18.49 4.08
N VAL A 141 -5.64 17.24 4.35
CA VAL A 141 -5.68 16.15 3.37
C VAL A 141 -6.10 14.84 4.02
N SER A 142 -6.59 13.94 3.18
CA SER A 142 -6.87 12.54 3.52
C SER A 142 -6.18 11.61 2.52
N VAL A 143 -5.68 10.46 2.99
CA VAL A 143 -5.22 9.41 2.08
C VAL A 143 -6.45 8.72 1.51
N GLN A 144 -6.65 8.84 0.20
CA GLN A 144 -7.77 8.23 -0.49
C GLN A 144 -7.39 7.95 -1.94
N ASP A 145 -7.65 6.73 -2.40
CA ASP A 145 -7.45 6.36 -3.81
C ASP A 145 -8.24 7.28 -4.75
N PHE A 146 -7.64 7.64 -5.89
CA PHE A 146 -8.25 8.59 -6.82
C PHE A 146 -9.60 8.10 -7.37
N GLY A 147 -9.71 6.80 -7.65
CA GLY A 147 -10.98 6.20 -8.05
C GLY A 147 -12.05 6.32 -6.97
N ALA A 148 -11.68 6.14 -5.68
CA ALA A 148 -12.58 6.30 -4.56
C ALA A 148 -13.05 7.76 -4.34
N GLN A 149 -12.22 8.75 -4.72
CA GLN A 149 -12.60 10.17 -4.68
C GLN A 149 -13.73 10.50 -5.66
N ARG A 150 -13.85 9.76 -6.76
CA ARG A 150 -14.91 9.97 -7.77
C ARG A 150 -16.32 9.74 -7.22
N ALA A 151 -16.46 8.97 -6.13
CA ALA A 151 -17.76 8.63 -5.57
C ALA A 151 -18.57 9.88 -5.14
N ALA A 152 -17.94 10.84 -4.44
CA ALA A 152 -18.62 12.07 -4.02
C ALA A 152 -18.97 12.96 -5.20
N TYR A 153 -18.09 13.08 -6.20
CA TYR A 153 -18.39 13.84 -7.42
C TYR A 153 -19.56 13.25 -8.22
N LEU A 154 -19.62 11.92 -8.35
CA LEU A 154 -20.71 11.25 -9.05
C LEU A 154 -22.03 11.35 -8.29
N LEU A 155 -21.96 11.30 -6.95
CA LEU A 155 -23.14 11.49 -6.10
C LEU A 155 -23.66 12.93 -6.18
N ASN A 156 -22.75 13.91 -6.29
CA ASN A 156 -23.05 15.34 -6.38
C ASN A 156 -24.04 15.83 -5.30
N PRO A 157 -23.74 15.60 -4.01
CA PRO A 157 -24.65 15.86 -2.91
C PRO A 157 -25.06 17.33 -2.82
N LYS A 158 -26.29 17.57 -2.38
CA LYS A 158 -26.84 18.92 -2.19
C LYS A 158 -27.22 19.12 -0.73
N ASP A 159 -27.16 20.36 -0.28
CA ASP A 159 -27.57 20.72 1.08
C ASP A 159 -29.02 20.29 1.34
N GLY A 160 -29.24 19.69 2.50
CA GLY A 160 -30.55 19.19 2.92
C GLY A 160 -30.90 17.78 2.44
N GLU A 161 -30.08 17.16 1.59
CA GLU A 161 -30.29 15.77 1.18
C GLU A 161 -29.95 14.79 2.31
N ARG A 162 -30.71 13.68 2.36
CA ARG A 162 -30.43 12.57 3.27
C ARG A 162 -29.68 11.49 2.50
N ILE A 163 -28.42 11.31 2.85
CA ILE A 163 -27.53 10.37 2.15
C ILE A 163 -27.17 9.23 3.11
N LEU A 164 -27.29 8.00 2.62
CA LEU A 164 -26.79 6.79 3.29
C LEU A 164 -25.42 6.41 2.76
N ASP A 165 -24.39 6.44 3.62
CA ASP A 165 -23.11 5.79 3.34
C ASP A 165 -23.10 4.40 3.99
N ALA A 166 -23.38 3.36 3.19
CA ALA A 166 -23.41 1.98 3.65
C ALA A 166 -22.00 1.38 3.87
N CYS A 167 -20.93 2.12 3.52
CA CYS A 167 -19.52 1.71 3.72
C CYS A 167 -18.73 2.86 4.38
N ALA A 168 -19.29 3.45 5.44
CA ALA A 168 -18.80 4.68 6.05
C ALA A 168 -17.38 4.56 6.66
N ALA A 169 -17.05 3.43 7.28
CA ALA A 169 -15.74 3.26 7.92
C ALA A 169 -14.60 3.11 6.90
N PRO A 170 -13.45 3.77 7.11
CA PRO A 170 -13.03 4.65 8.20
C PRO A 170 -13.40 6.13 8.01
N GLY A 171 -14.31 6.50 7.14
CA GLY A 171 -14.78 7.87 6.96
C GLY A 171 -14.31 8.60 5.71
N GLY A 172 -13.47 7.98 4.88
CA GLY A 172 -12.88 8.67 3.73
C GLY A 172 -13.89 9.19 2.71
N LYS A 173 -14.94 8.41 2.36
CA LYS A 173 -16.02 8.85 1.47
C LYS A 173 -17.02 9.75 2.20
N THR A 174 -17.40 9.39 3.43
CA THR A 174 -18.29 10.20 4.28
C THR A 174 -17.74 11.61 4.45
N GLY A 175 -16.46 11.75 4.82
CA GLY A 175 -15.79 13.05 4.94
C GLY A 175 -15.84 13.85 3.63
N HIS A 176 -15.60 13.22 2.50
CA HIS A 176 -15.67 13.88 1.19
C HIS A 176 -17.07 14.36 0.83
N ILE A 177 -18.11 13.61 1.21
CA ILE A 177 -19.51 14.02 1.00
C ILE A 177 -19.85 15.25 1.85
N LEU A 178 -19.24 15.37 3.03
CA LEU A 178 -19.47 16.48 3.98
C LEU A 178 -18.65 17.74 3.66
N GLU A 179 -17.63 17.66 2.83
CA GLU A 179 -16.84 18.81 2.35
C GLU A 179 -17.61 19.64 1.31
#